data_5a0893591a7992152b0289b50e37a080
#
_entry.id   5a0893591a7992152b0289b50e37a080
#
_cell.length_a   1.000
_cell.length_b   1.000
_cell.length_c   1.000
_cell.angle_alpha   90.00
_cell.angle_beta   90.00
_cell.angle_gamma   90.00
#
_symmetry.space_group_name_H-M   'P 1'
#
loop_
_entity.id
_entity.type
_entity.pdbx_description
1 polymer ?
#
loop_
_entity_poly.entity_id
_entity_poly.type
_entity_poly.pdbx_seq_one_letter_code
_entity_poly.pdbx_strand_id
1 'polypeptide(L)'
;MSKAFTKETDNDDDDDEIRLPPLPAGGKNYITPQGFATLRHELKTLIDVTRPKMVEAVHWAASNGDRSENADYHYGKKRLREIDRRIRFLIKRLEIAEVTDPSLHFGNTQVFFGATVTYADAQGDQRTVRIMGIDEANSAQGDVSWVSPIARTLLKAEEGDVLKLVMPDRVDEIEVIKVSYPDPDRDGGQPDKP
;
A
#
# COMPACT_ATOMS: atom_id res chain seq x y z
N MET A 1 -34.89 42.23 22.08
CA MET A 1 -34.60 41.52 20.81
C MET A 1 -33.38 40.65 21.08
N SER A 2 -33.62 39.35 21.22
CA SER A 2 -32.57 38.36 21.56
C SER A 2 -31.90 37.93 20.24
N LYS A 3 -30.58 38.17 20.10
CA LYS A 3 -29.80 37.63 18.99
C LYS A 3 -29.62 36.14 19.25
N ALA A 4 -30.24 35.34 18.38
CA ALA A 4 -30.02 33.90 18.33
C ALA A 4 -28.53 33.61 18.12
N PHE A 5 -27.95 32.92 19.08
CA PHE A 5 -26.63 32.31 18.99
C PHE A 5 -26.74 31.19 17.95
N THR A 6 -26.35 31.47 16.72
CA THR A 6 -26.17 30.45 15.70
C THR A 6 -24.96 29.61 16.11
N LYS A 7 -25.26 28.44 16.63
CA LYS A 7 -24.26 27.41 16.85
C LYS A 7 -23.70 27.07 15.47
N GLU A 8 -22.46 27.48 15.18
CA GLU A 8 -21.68 26.92 14.07
C GLU A 8 -21.61 25.41 14.31
N THR A 9 -22.44 24.70 13.58
CA THR A 9 -22.26 23.26 13.43
C THR A 9 -21.02 23.07 12.57
N ASP A 10 -19.84 22.99 13.22
CA ASP A 10 -18.73 22.25 12.65
C ASP A 10 -19.30 20.84 12.39
N ASN A 11 -19.69 20.57 11.16
CA ASN A 11 -19.98 19.22 10.70
C ASN A 11 -18.64 18.47 10.65
N ASP A 12 -18.12 18.16 11.84
CA ASP A 12 -16.95 17.28 12.04
C ASP A 12 -17.33 15.79 11.95
N ASP A 13 -18.55 15.49 11.47
CA ASP A 13 -19.02 14.12 11.19
C ASP A 13 -18.49 13.58 9.84
N ASP A 14 -17.25 13.89 9.49
CA ASP A 14 -16.48 13.10 8.52
C ASP A 14 -15.90 11.86 9.24
N ASP A 15 -16.78 11.07 9.83
CA ASP A 15 -16.53 9.65 10.10
C ASP A 15 -16.56 8.90 8.76
N ASP A 16 -15.72 9.39 7.82
CA ASP A 16 -15.45 8.70 6.57
C ASP A 16 -14.93 7.30 6.91
N GLU A 17 -15.87 6.35 6.89
CA GLU A 17 -15.56 4.94 7.05
C GLU A 17 -14.44 4.60 6.07
N ILE A 18 -13.24 4.31 6.62
CA ILE A 18 -12.09 4.01 5.78
C ILE A 18 -12.43 2.75 4.98
N ARG A 19 -12.84 2.95 3.73
CA ARG A 19 -13.05 1.87 2.78
C ARG A 19 -11.69 1.41 2.27
N LEU A 20 -11.22 0.29 2.83
CA LEU A 20 -10.06 -0.39 2.27
C LEU A 20 -10.39 -0.88 0.86
N PRO A 21 -9.43 -0.83 -0.10
CA PRO A 21 -9.59 -1.52 -1.37
C PRO A 21 -10.05 -2.95 -1.12
N PRO A 22 -11.12 -3.43 -1.79
CA PRO A 22 -11.66 -4.74 -1.52
C PRO A 22 -10.62 -5.82 -1.82
N LEU A 23 -10.43 -6.73 -0.87
CA LEU A 23 -9.71 -7.97 -1.12
C LEU A 23 -10.63 -8.92 -1.92
N PRO A 24 -10.08 -9.81 -2.75
CA PRO A 24 -10.86 -10.90 -3.32
C PRO A 24 -11.57 -11.67 -2.22
N ALA A 25 -12.79 -12.12 -2.47
CA ALA A 25 -13.59 -12.87 -1.50
C ALA A 25 -12.79 -14.08 -0.96
N GLY A 26 -12.60 -14.14 0.37
CA GLY A 26 -11.75 -15.14 1.02
C GLY A 26 -10.24 -14.95 0.86
N GLY A 27 -9.81 -13.87 0.20
CA GLY A 27 -8.41 -13.53 0.02
C GLY A 27 -7.79 -12.93 1.29
N LYS A 28 -6.55 -13.29 1.56
CA LYS A 28 -5.74 -12.75 2.64
C LYS A 28 -5.00 -11.50 2.16
N ASN A 29 -4.67 -10.58 3.05
CA ASN A 29 -3.87 -9.41 2.71
C ASN A 29 -2.38 -9.75 2.80
N TYR A 30 -1.86 -10.44 1.79
CA TYR A 30 -0.45 -10.79 1.74
C TYR A 30 0.44 -9.56 1.63
N ILE A 31 1.52 -9.56 2.41
CA ILE A 31 2.55 -8.52 2.44
C ILE A 31 3.91 -9.16 2.75
N THR A 32 4.98 -8.60 2.17
CA THR A 32 6.34 -9.05 2.51
C THR A 32 6.76 -8.58 3.90
N PRO A 33 7.76 -9.23 4.56
CA PRO A 33 8.34 -8.73 5.80
C PRO A 33 8.82 -7.29 5.70
N GLN A 34 9.44 -6.92 4.57
CA GLN A 34 9.91 -5.57 4.30
C GLN A 34 8.76 -4.57 4.16
N GLY A 35 7.71 -4.93 3.40
CA GLY A 35 6.53 -4.08 3.24
C GLY A 35 5.82 -3.85 4.58
N PHE A 36 5.66 -4.90 5.39
CA PHE A 36 5.10 -4.81 6.73
C PHE A 36 5.92 -3.88 7.63
N ALA A 37 7.25 -4.03 7.63
CA ALA A 37 8.14 -3.16 8.41
C ALA A 37 8.03 -1.69 7.98
N THR A 38 7.95 -1.44 6.67
CA THR A 38 7.80 -0.09 6.09
C THR A 38 6.49 0.57 6.54
N LEU A 39 5.35 -0.13 6.44
CA LEU A 39 4.05 0.42 6.87
C LEU A 39 4.03 0.65 8.38
N ARG A 40 4.63 -0.26 9.16
CA ARG A 40 4.74 -0.11 10.62
C ARG A 40 5.60 1.09 11.00
N HIS A 41 6.71 1.31 10.30
CA HIS A 41 7.57 2.47 10.51
C HIS A 41 6.85 3.78 10.17
N GLU A 42 6.12 3.82 9.04
CA GLU A 42 5.28 4.96 8.67
C GLU A 42 4.26 5.28 9.76
N LEU A 43 3.52 4.26 10.24
CA LEU A 43 2.54 4.42 11.32
C LEU A 43 3.18 5.02 12.57
N LYS A 44 4.32 4.47 12.98
CA LYS A 44 5.07 4.98 14.15
C LYS A 44 5.49 6.45 13.95
N THR A 45 6.03 6.79 12.80
CA THR A 45 6.44 8.17 12.47
C THR A 45 5.26 9.15 12.48
N LEU A 46 4.12 8.72 11.97
CA LEU A 46 2.91 9.55 11.99
C LEU A 46 2.43 9.81 13.42
N ILE A 47 2.41 8.79 14.27
CA ILE A 47 1.94 8.91 15.66
C ILE A 47 2.92 9.70 16.53
N ASP A 48 4.20 9.36 16.46
CA ASP A 48 5.20 9.87 17.43
C ASP A 48 5.77 11.23 17.04
N VAL A 49 5.77 11.54 15.73
CA VAL A 49 6.45 12.74 15.22
C VAL A 49 5.53 13.68 14.46
N THR A 50 4.87 13.17 13.40
CA THR A 50 4.16 14.04 12.45
C THR A 50 2.90 14.64 13.06
N ARG A 51 2.09 13.81 13.71
CA ARG A 51 0.85 14.26 14.36
C ARG A 51 1.09 15.26 15.49
N PRO A 52 1.99 15.02 16.46
CA PRO A 52 2.28 16.00 17.51
C PRO A 52 2.74 17.35 16.97
N LYS A 53 3.68 17.37 16.01
CA LYS A 53 4.12 18.61 15.37
C LYS A 53 2.97 19.39 14.70
N MET A 54 2.06 18.67 14.07
CA MET A 54 0.89 19.31 13.42
C MET A 54 -0.08 19.86 14.47
N VAL A 55 -0.30 19.18 15.60
CA VAL A 55 -1.12 19.66 16.70
C VAL A 55 -0.54 20.96 17.28
N GLU A 56 0.77 21.02 17.49
CA GLU A 56 1.46 22.24 17.95
C GLU A 56 1.28 23.40 16.95
N ALA A 57 1.45 23.14 15.66
CA ALA A 57 1.26 24.14 14.60
C ALA A 57 -0.19 24.68 14.57
N VAL A 58 -1.18 23.81 14.69
CA VAL A 58 -2.59 24.19 14.77
C VAL A 58 -2.89 25.00 16.03
N HIS A 59 -2.34 24.59 17.16
CA HIS A 59 -2.48 25.32 18.42
C HIS A 59 -1.89 26.74 18.33
N TRP A 60 -0.68 26.85 17.77
CA TRP A 60 -0.03 28.14 17.53
C TRP A 60 -0.86 29.04 16.62
N ALA A 61 -1.34 28.51 15.48
CA ALA A 61 -2.19 29.26 14.57
C ALA A 61 -3.49 29.73 15.24
N ALA A 62 -4.11 28.89 16.05
CA ALA A 62 -5.32 29.23 16.80
C ALA A 62 -5.11 30.34 17.85
N SER A 63 -3.88 30.57 18.26
CA SER A 63 -3.52 31.62 19.26
C SER A 63 -3.22 32.97 18.61
N ASN A 64 -3.00 33.03 17.30
CA ASN A 64 -2.52 34.20 16.56
C ASN A 64 -3.59 34.90 15.71
N GLY A 65 -4.82 35.08 16.22
CA GLY A 65 -5.86 35.84 15.56
C GLY A 65 -7.25 35.20 15.59
N ASP A 66 -8.17 35.76 14.81
CA ASP A 66 -9.53 35.22 14.66
C ASP A 66 -9.44 33.89 13.89
N ARG A 67 -9.94 32.81 14.53
CA ARG A 67 -9.92 31.45 13.97
C ARG A 67 -10.70 31.35 12.66
N SER A 68 -11.74 32.14 12.50
CA SER A 68 -12.62 32.11 11.32
C SER A 68 -11.93 32.60 10.05
N GLU A 69 -10.97 33.53 10.17
CA GLU A 69 -10.25 34.12 9.04
C GLU A 69 -8.79 33.62 8.92
N ASN A 70 -8.35 32.76 9.82
CA ASN A 70 -6.97 32.26 9.86
C ASN A 70 -6.77 31.08 8.92
N ALA A 71 -6.21 31.35 7.74
CA ALA A 71 -5.92 30.33 6.71
C ALA A 71 -5.00 29.22 7.22
N ASP A 72 -3.99 29.55 8.05
CA ASP A 72 -3.03 28.57 8.61
C ASP A 72 -3.73 27.60 9.56
N TYR A 73 -4.68 28.10 10.35
CA TYR A 73 -5.49 27.25 11.24
C TYR A 73 -6.34 26.25 10.44
N HIS A 74 -7.03 26.72 9.40
CA HIS A 74 -7.85 25.85 8.56
C HIS A 74 -7.02 24.82 7.78
N TYR A 75 -5.87 25.24 7.24
CA TYR A 75 -4.92 24.34 6.58
C TYR A 75 -4.39 23.29 7.54
N GLY A 76 -3.97 23.69 8.74
CA GLY A 76 -3.47 22.78 9.76
C GLY A 76 -4.52 21.76 10.21
N LYS A 77 -5.77 22.18 10.44
CA LYS A 77 -6.90 21.28 10.75
C LYS A 77 -7.12 20.25 9.62
N LYS A 78 -7.13 20.71 8.36
CA LYS A 78 -7.26 19.81 7.20
C LYS A 78 -6.13 18.78 7.19
N ARG A 79 -4.89 19.23 7.37
CA ARG A 79 -3.72 18.34 7.38
C ARG A 79 -3.76 17.34 8.54
N LEU A 80 -4.21 17.75 9.71
CA LEU A 80 -4.37 16.88 10.87
C LEU A 80 -5.39 15.77 10.58
N ARG A 81 -6.53 16.07 9.96
CA ARG A 81 -7.52 15.08 9.51
C ARG A 81 -6.93 14.08 8.51
N GLU A 82 -6.11 14.53 7.55
CA GLU A 82 -5.42 13.65 6.59
C GLU A 82 -4.46 12.69 7.31
N ILE A 83 -3.69 13.18 8.30
CA ILE A 83 -2.80 12.38 9.13
C ILE A 83 -3.60 11.33 9.91
N ASP A 84 -4.68 11.73 10.57
CA ASP A 84 -5.53 10.83 11.35
C ASP A 84 -6.19 9.76 10.45
N ARG A 85 -6.63 10.13 9.25
CA ARG A 85 -7.14 9.18 8.25
C ARG A 85 -6.07 8.18 7.83
N ARG A 86 -4.83 8.64 7.58
CA ARG A 86 -3.72 7.75 7.22
C ARG A 86 -3.36 6.80 8.36
N ILE A 87 -3.32 7.27 9.60
CA ILE A 87 -3.09 6.44 10.79
C ILE A 87 -4.15 5.34 10.89
N ARG A 88 -5.45 5.69 10.80
CA ARG A 88 -6.53 4.69 10.84
C ARG A 88 -6.42 3.67 9.70
N PHE A 89 -6.06 4.12 8.49
CA PHE A 89 -5.84 3.25 7.35
C PHE A 89 -4.72 2.24 7.63
N LEU A 90 -3.56 2.71 8.10
CA LEU A 90 -2.41 1.86 8.39
C LEU A 90 -2.70 0.84 9.50
N ILE A 91 -3.41 1.25 10.56
CA ILE A 91 -3.84 0.33 11.62
C ILE A 91 -4.67 -0.81 11.03
N LYS A 92 -5.74 -0.49 10.29
CA LYS A 92 -6.62 -1.50 9.68
C LYS A 92 -5.86 -2.43 8.70
N ARG A 93 -4.90 -1.87 7.94
CA ARG A 93 -4.10 -2.68 6.99
C ARG A 93 -3.15 -3.63 7.69
N LEU A 94 -2.48 -3.17 8.74
CA LEU A 94 -1.56 -3.98 9.53
C LEU A 94 -2.29 -5.08 10.32
N GLU A 95 -3.51 -4.81 10.81
CA GLU A 95 -4.33 -5.79 11.53
C GLU A 95 -4.71 -7.00 10.67
N ILE A 96 -4.99 -6.80 9.38
CA ILE A 96 -5.39 -7.87 8.46
C ILE A 96 -4.23 -8.40 7.62
N ALA A 97 -3.01 -7.91 7.85
CA ALA A 97 -1.83 -8.29 7.07
C ALA A 97 -1.41 -9.72 7.39
N GLU A 98 -1.16 -10.51 6.35
CA GLU A 98 -0.52 -11.82 6.44
C GLU A 98 0.88 -11.72 5.86
N VAL A 99 1.87 -11.71 6.75
CA VAL A 99 3.28 -11.59 6.36
C VAL A 99 3.73 -12.90 5.73
N THR A 100 4.15 -12.83 4.48
CA THR A 100 4.62 -13.97 3.69
C THR A 100 6.01 -13.67 3.17
N ASP A 101 6.99 -14.49 3.55
CA ASP A 101 8.38 -14.33 3.14
C ASP A 101 8.62 -15.02 1.79
N PRO A 102 8.92 -14.24 0.71
CA PRO A 102 9.20 -14.82 -0.60
C PRO A 102 10.45 -15.71 -0.65
N SER A 103 11.42 -15.49 0.22
CA SER A 103 12.68 -16.27 0.23
C SER A 103 12.46 -17.74 0.55
N LEU A 104 11.35 -18.11 1.19
CA LEU A 104 10.96 -19.50 1.44
C LEU A 104 10.70 -20.30 0.15
N HIS A 105 10.51 -19.60 -0.98
CA HIS A 105 10.34 -20.22 -2.31
C HIS A 105 11.61 -20.15 -3.16
N PHE A 106 12.77 -19.80 -2.57
CA PHE A 106 14.04 -19.75 -3.30
C PHE A 106 14.32 -21.06 -4.03
N GLY A 107 14.69 -20.97 -5.31
CA GLY A 107 14.93 -22.13 -6.17
C GLY A 107 13.67 -22.79 -6.74
N ASN A 108 12.46 -22.31 -6.42
CA ASN A 108 11.22 -22.81 -7.01
C ASN A 108 10.98 -22.17 -8.38
N THR A 109 10.50 -22.97 -9.35
CA THR A 109 10.12 -22.54 -10.71
C THR A 109 8.63 -22.22 -10.87
N GLN A 110 7.83 -22.54 -9.85
CA GLN A 110 6.40 -22.19 -9.82
C GLN A 110 6.18 -20.79 -9.26
N VAL A 111 5.23 -20.07 -9.81
CA VAL A 111 4.91 -18.68 -9.44
C VAL A 111 4.00 -18.63 -8.22
N PHE A 112 4.53 -18.12 -7.10
CA PHE A 112 3.80 -17.77 -5.89
C PHE A 112 3.90 -16.27 -5.58
N PHE A 113 3.33 -15.85 -4.46
CA PHE A 113 3.49 -14.49 -3.94
C PHE A 113 4.97 -14.16 -3.74
N GLY A 114 5.37 -12.95 -4.14
CA GLY A 114 6.75 -12.47 -4.04
C GLY A 114 7.69 -12.92 -5.17
N ALA A 115 7.19 -13.72 -6.14
CA ALA A 115 7.96 -14.11 -7.31
C ALA A 115 8.32 -12.91 -8.19
N THR A 116 9.54 -12.91 -8.73
CA THR A 116 9.93 -12.10 -9.88
C THR A 116 9.81 -12.97 -11.12
N VAL A 117 8.91 -12.58 -12.03
CA VAL A 117 8.55 -13.36 -13.23
C VAL A 117 8.92 -12.59 -14.47
N THR A 118 9.70 -13.20 -15.35
CA THR A 118 9.91 -12.72 -16.72
C THR A 118 8.99 -13.51 -17.65
N TYR A 119 8.18 -12.81 -18.43
CA TYR A 119 7.29 -13.40 -19.44
C TYR A 119 7.48 -12.70 -20.78
N ALA A 120 7.19 -13.41 -21.88
CA ALA A 120 7.17 -12.88 -23.24
C ALA A 120 5.75 -12.81 -23.78
N ASP A 121 5.45 -11.82 -24.59
CA ASP A 121 4.22 -11.77 -25.37
C ASP A 121 4.36 -12.54 -26.71
N ALA A 122 3.28 -12.58 -27.49
CA ALA A 122 3.26 -13.29 -28.78
C ALA A 122 4.26 -12.70 -29.82
N GLN A 123 4.77 -11.50 -29.60
CA GLN A 123 5.80 -10.85 -30.43
C GLN A 123 7.22 -11.19 -29.96
N GLY A 124 7.36 -11.83 -28.79
CA GLY A 124 8.62 -12.16 -28.17
C GLY A 124 9.19 -11.03 -27.30
N ASP A 125 8.42 -9.96 -27.08
CA ASP A 125 8.83 -8.86 -26.20
C ASP A 125 8.76 -9.30 -24.75
N GLN A 126 9.91 -9.25 -24.06
CA GLN A 126 10.02 -9.70 -22.68
C GLN A 126 9.74 -8.57 -21.70
N ARG A 127 9.03 -8.92 -20.61
CA ARG A 127 8.75 -8.04 -19.47
C ARG A 127 8.98 -8.79 -18.19
N THR A 128 9.50 -8.07 -17.19
CA THR A 128 9.72 -8.61 -15.85
C THR A 128 8.84 -7.88 -14.86
N VAL A 129 8.12 -8.63 -14.05
CA VAL A 129 7.28 -8.10 -12.97
C VAL A 129 7.58 -8.84 -11.67
N ARG A 130 7.43 -8.14 -10.54
CA ARG A 130 7.49 -8.74 -9.22
C ARG A 130 6.12 -8.70 -8.57
N ILE A 131 5.62 -9.85 -8.09
CA ILE A 131 4.28 -9.98 -7.51
C ILE A 131 4.35 -9.60 -6.03
N MET A 132 3.71 -8.49 -5.66
CA MET A 132 3.79 -7.89 -4.34
C MET A 132 2.42 -7.71 -3.69
N GLY A 133 2.40 -7.34 -2.42
CA GLY A 133 1.18 -6.95 -1.70
C GLY A 133 0.52 -5.70 -2.29
N ILE A 134 -0.77 -5.52 -2.00
CA ILE A 134 -1.56 -4.39 -2.52
C ILE A 134 -0.97 -3.06 -2.05
N ASP A 135 -0.47 -3.02 -0.82
CA ASP A 135 -0.03 -1.80 -0.15
C ASP A 135 1.46 -1.48 -0.38
N GLU A 136 2.21 -2.40 -1.02
CA GLU A 136 3.65 -2.26 -1.24
C GLU A 136 4.05 -2.24 -2.72
N ALA A 137 3.12 -2.61 -3.63
CA ALA A 137 3.42 -2.65 -5.06
C ALA A 137 3.72 -1.26 -5.63
N ASN A 138 4.88 -1.12 -6.25
CA ASN A 138 5.33 0.09 -6.93
C ASN A 138 5.54 -0.17 -8.42
N SER A 139 4.58 0.25 -9.24
CA SER A 139 4.63 0.03 -10.70
C SER A 139 5.84 0.67 -11.38
N ALA A 140 6.40 1.74 -10.82
CA ALA A 140 7.63 2.36 -11.36
C ALA A 140 8.86 1.45 -11.20
N GLN A 141 8.81 0.49 -10.28
CA GLN A 141 9.86 -0.52 -10.04
C GLN A 141 9.55 -1.88 -10.67
N GLY A 142 8.45 -1.97 -11.46
CA GLY A 142 8.00 -3.23 -12.04
C GLY A 142 7.19 -4.11 -11.07
N ASP A 143 6.82 -3.59 -9.90
CA ASP A 143 5.99 -4.33 -8.96
C ASP A 143 4.54 -4.31 -9.41
N VAL A 144 3.89 -5.45 -9.31
CA VAL A 144 2.47 -5.62 -9.57
C VAL A 144 1.79 -6.19 -8.34
N SER A 145 0.62 -5.65 -8.02
CA SER A 145 -0.18 -6.22 -6.94
C SER A 145 -0.63 -7.64 -7.29
N TRP A 146 -0.60 -8.56 -6.33
CA TRP A 146 -1.04 -9.94 -6.51
C TRP A 146 -2.52 -10.07 -6.94
N VAL A 147 -3.33 -9.03 -6.74
CA VAL A 147 -4.73 -8.97 -7.21
C VAL A 147 -4.87 -8.42 -8.63
N SER A 148 -3.78 -7.95 -9.26
CA SER A 148 -3.81 -7.43 -10.63
C SER A 148 -4.10 -8.53 -11.66
N PRO A 149 -4.67 -8.20 -12.84
CA PRO A 149 -4.93 -9.20 -13.88
C PRO A 149 -3.70 -10.01 -14.26
N ILE A 150 -2.55 -9.35 -14.47
CA ILE A 150 -1.29 -10.03 -14.81
C ILE A 150 -0.82 -10.97 -13.70
N ALA A 151 -0.83 -10.53 -12.45
CA ALA A 151 -0.41 -11.38 -11.33
C ALA A 151 -1.34 -12.60 -11.18
N ARG A 152 -2.66 -12.41 -11.31
CA ARG A 152 -3.63 -13.53 -11.25
C ARG A 152 -3.44 -14.55 -12.37
N THR A 153 -3.04 -14.09 -13.56
CA THR A 153 -2.73 -14.98 -14.68
C THR A 153 -1.46 -15.76 -14.42
N LEU A 154 -0.42 -15.13 -13.87
CA LEU A 154 0.87 -15.77 -13.61
C LEU A 154 0.88 -16.70 -12.39
N LEU A 155 0.07 -16.40 -11.35
CA LEU A 155 0.07 -17.19 -10.11
C LEU A 155 -0.25 -18.66 -10.37
N LYS A 156 0.59 -19.55 -9.82
CA LYS A 156 0.58 -21.03 -9.96
C LYS A 156 1.10 -21.55 -11.29
N ALA A 157 1.46 -20.69 -12.25
CA ALA A 157 2.12 -21.12 -13.49
C ALA A 157 3.57 -21.54 -13.20
N GLU A 158 4.14 -22.29 -14.14
CA GLU A 158 5.55 -22.75 -14.13
C GLU A 158 6.31 -22.17 -15.32
N GLU A 159 7.65 -22.21 -15.26
CA GLU A 159 8.48 -21.84 -16.43
C GLU A 159 8.11 -22.69 -17.63
N GLY A 160 7.91 -22.05 -18.80
CA GLY A 160 7.48 -22.66 -20.04
C GLY A 160 5.96 -22.69 -20.26
N ASP A 161 5.14 -22.31 -19.27
CA ASP A 161 3.70 -22.27 -19.44
C ASP A 161 3.28 -21.13 -20.36
N VAL A 162 2.32 -21.43 -21.25
CA VAL A 162 1.66 -20.44 -22.12
C VAL A 162 0.26 -20.14 -21.59
N LEU A 163 0.03 -18.87 -21.26
CA LEU A 163 -1.14 -18.40 -20.53
C LEU A 163 -1.92 -17.35 -21.33
N LYS A 164 -3.21 -17.21 -21.05
CA LYS A 164 -4.06 -16.16 -21.63
C LYS A 164 -4.27 -15.04 -20.61
N LEU A 165 -3.67 -13.89 -20.89
CA LEU A 165 -3.84 -12.67 -20.13
C LEU A 165 -5.10 -11.93 -20.62
N VAL A 166 -6.15 -11.97 -19.82
CA VAL A 166 -7.41 -11.29 -20.15
C VAL A 166 -7.36 -9.85 -19.62
N MET A 167 -7.38 -8.90 -20.55
CA MET A 167 -7.48 -7.47 -20.31
C MET A 167 -8.89 -6.98 -20.69
N PRO A 168 -9.35 -5.81 -20.24
CA PRO A 168 -10.70 -5.32 -20.54
C PRO A 168 -11.00 -5.16 -22.03
N ASP A 169 -9.99 -4.89 -22.86
CA ASP A 169 -10.07 -4.58 -24.28
C ASP A 169 -9.48 -5.66 -25.20
N ARG A 170 -8.73 -6.62 -24.63
CA ARG A 170 -8.02 -7.64 -25.42
C ARG A 170 -7.68 -8.88 -24.58
N VAL A 171 -7.32 -9.93 -25.28
CA VAL A 171 -6.73 -11.14 -24.70
C VAL A 171 -5.36 -11.33 -25.34
N ASP A 172 -4.32 -11.32 -24.55
CA ASP A 172 -2.95 -11.54 -24.99
C ASP A 172 -2.52 -12.96 -24.59
N GLU A 173 -1.70 -13.60 -25.42
CA GLU A 173 -1.01 -14.84 -25.08
C GLU A 173 0.37 -14.49 -24.57
N ILE A 174 0.75 -15.04 -23.41
CA ILE A 174 2.05 -14.80 -22.77
C ILE A 174 2.69 -16.12 -22.38
N GLU A 175 4.01 -16.21 -22.49
CA GLU A 175 4.82 -17.36 -22.07
C GLU A 175 5.67 -17.00 -20.85
N VAL A 176 5.67 -17.84 -19.82
CA VAL A 176 6.50 -17.68 -18.65
C VAL A 176 7.94 -18.13 -18.96
N ILE A 177 8.87 -17.19 -19.03
CA ILE A 177 10.25 -17.45 -19.41
C ILE A 177 11.10 -17.83 -18.20
N LYS A 178 10.91 -17.11 -17.09
CA LYS A 178 11.73 -17.30 -15.88
C LYS A 178 10.97 -16.92 -14.63
N VAL A 179 11.16 -17.72 -13.57
CA VAL A 179 10.68 -17.44 -12.22
C VAL A 179 11.86 -17.37 -11.26
N SER A 180 11.92 -16.36 -10.42
CA SER A 180 12.96 -16.23 -9.41
C SER A 180 12.43 -15.62 -8.12
N TYR A 181 13.13 -15.92 -7.02
CA TYR A 181 12.82 -15.44 -5.67
C TYR A 181 14.05 -14.85 -5.02
N PRO A 182 13.88 -13.99 -4.00
CA PRO A 182 15.01 -13.48 -3.20
C PRO A 182 15.83 -14.62 -2.61
N ASP A 183 17.16 -14.48 -2.64
CA ASP A 183 18.08 -15.41 -2.03
C ASP A 183 18.13 -15.12 -0.52
N PRO A 184 17.77 -16.08 0.36
CA PRO A 184 17.76 -15.86 1.81
C PRO A 184 19.15 -15.51 2.37
N ASP A 185 20.21 -15.95 1.70
CA ASP A 185 21.60 -15.72 2.14
C ASP A 185 22.16 -14.36 1.65
N ARG A 186 21.56 -13.77 0.61
CA ARG A 186 22.01 -12.49 0.03
C ARG A 186 21.14 -11.31 0.44
N ASP A 187 19.82 -11.51 0.59
CA ASP A 187 18.85 -10.46 0.93
C ASP A 187 18.58 -10.35 2.44
N GLY A 188 19.22 -11.14 3.27
CA GLY A 188 19.25 -10.97 4.72
C GLY A 188 19.97 -9.68 5.10
N GLY A 189 19.42 -8.54 4.70
CA GLY A 189 19.86 -7.21 5.12
C GLY A 189 19.95 -7.18 6.63
N GLN A 190 21.15 -6.93 7.14
CA GLN A 190 21.43 -6.75 8.56
C GLN A 190 20.35 -5.87 9.19
N PRO A 191 19.72 -6.29 10.30
CA PRO A 191 19.02 -5.37 11.13
C PRO A 191 20.04 -4.35 11.65
N ASP A 192 19.78 -3.05 11.42
CA ASP A 192 20.55 -1.99 12.04
C ASP A 192 20.72 -2.31 13.53
N LYS A 193 21.98 -2.52 13.93
CA LYS A 193 22.34 -2.64 15.34
C LYS A 193 22.06 -1.30 16.04
N PRO A 194 21.57 -1.34 17.28
CA PRO A 194 21.17 -0.17 18.06
C PRO A 194 22.32 0.80 18.33
#